data_71d1f7abb4529e7300866f275828dc37
#
_entry.id   71d1f7abb4529e7300866f275828dc37
#
_cell.length_a   1.000
_cell.length_b   1.000
_cell.length_c   1.000
_cell.angle_alpha   90.00
_cell.angle_beta   90.00
_cell.angle_gamma   90.00
#
_symmetry.space_group_name_H-M   'P 1'
#
loop_
_entity.id
_entity.type
_entity.pdbx_description
1 polymer ?
#
loop_
_entity_poly.entity_id
_entity_poly.type
_entity_poly.pdbx_seq_one_letter_code
_entity_poly.pdbx_strand_id
1 'polypeptide(L)'
;MNATKEQTQKFKKLGIASYCELALFVPFAYEDLRLHDKLQTHAMQLIDATVESVYRGANSLQVTFFAHNFGHIITGVLFHPKPYMMHQFKVGERDYYYGMVECKSGQCTMSMPKKVTNIGAITPKYKSPLRSDVMLRFVQNSLTKENLLSEGLRDEIVDEVLKLHFPSQAISSLKELDEKALNALKYIELFIYMKRLSSKRRYFKSLSSACTDYKDWSETLPFTLTDEQIKTIEDIKMDLQKDVSARRMIVGDVGSGKTMVILASCVMMLPQRSILMAPTTILANQLYEEASKFLPHVKSVLVTNKTKNIALDEYDFIIGTHALLYRELPKASLVMVDEQHRFGTQQRNMLEKLVSSGVEQGGEALDQGGQALDQGGQALNQGRQAKPHFLQFSATPIPRTQAMIETAHIDVSLITSTPFKKDITSKVIHKSDFKDLLLHIEDEIAKKNQVLLVYPLVEQSEFLEYQSIDEARGFWEKRFNNVYVTHGKDKEKEEVLQEFSKNGDLLIATTVVEVGISLPRLSSVIIVGAERLGLSTLHQLRGRVSRTGLKGYCFLYTNQSSSERLDRFVQTTSGFDIANLDLKFRKSGDLLKGHNQSGSQFKWIDLAEDEEIVKSVKYDLLN
;
A
#
# COMPACT_ATOMS: atom_id res chain seq x y z
N MET A 1 17.62 -3.38 22.02
CA MET A 1 16.77 -4.25 22.88
C MET A 1 17.61 -4.89 23.98
N ASN A 2 17.42 -4.51 25.24
CA ASN A 2 18.09 -5.14 26.38
C ASN A 2 17.23 -6.31 26.94
N ALA A 3 16.78 -7.20 26.06
CA ALA A 3 15.97 -8.35 26.47
C ALA A 3 16.83 -9.46 27.06
N THR A 4 16.39 -10.04 28.18
CA THR A 4 17.03 -11.21 28.77
C THR A 4 16.93 -12.45 27.86
N LYS A 5 17.78 -13.46 28.06
CA LYS A 5 17.70 -14.72 27.28
C LYS A 5 16.31 -15.36 27.37
N GLU A 6 15.68 -15.30 28.53
CA GLU A 6 14.33 -15.84 28.76
C GLU A 6 13.26 -15.04 27.97
N GLN A 7 13.33 -13.71 27.98
CA GLN A 7 12.45 -12.85 27.20
C GLN A 7 12.61 -13.12 25.69
N THR A 8 13.84 -13.25 25.21
CA THR A 8 14.12 -13.56 23.80
C THR A 8 13.51 -14.89 23.35
N GLN A 9 13.53 -15.92 24.20
CA GLN A 9 12.86 -17.20 23.88
C GLN A 9 11.34 -17.07 23.83
N LYS A 10 10.74 -16.26 24.71
CA LYS A 10 9.29 -16.01 24.70
C LYS A 10 8.88 -15.18 23.49
N PHE A 11 9.65 -14.15 23.12
CA PHE A 11 9.44 -13.41 21.88
C PHE A 11 9.44 -14.32 20.66
N LYS A 12 10.43 -15.22 20.54
CA LYS A 12 10.49 -16.19 19.43
C LYS A 12 9.27 -17.12 19.39
N LYS A 13 8.78 -17.60 20.55
CA LYS A 13 7.58 -18.46 20.62
C LYS A 13 6.31 -17.69 20.20
N LEU A 14 6.23 -16.39 20.45
CA LEU A 14 5.13 -15.53 20.04
C LEU A 14 5.26 -15.04 18.59
N GLY A 15 6.39 -15.26 17.93
CA GLY A 15 6.65 -14.78 16.58
C GLY A 15 6.84 -13.26 16.48
N ILE A 16 7.31 -12.63 17.59
CA ILE A 16 7.53 -11.17 17.68
C ILE A 16 8.98 -10.87 18.03
N ALA A 17 9.42 -9.65 17.79
CA ALA A 17 10.81 -9.23 17.94
C ALA A 17 11.00 -7.96 18.80
N SER A 18 9.91 -7.33 19.28
CA SER A 18 9.99 -6.07 20.02
C SER A 18 8.93 -5.95 21.11
N TYR A 19 9.14 -5.01 22.05
CA TYR A 19 8.13 -4.67 23.06
C TYR A 19 6.92 -3.97 22.42
N CYS A 20 7.14 -3.18 21.37
CA CYS A 20 6.05 -2.59 20.59
C CYS A 20 5.16 -3.67 19.96
N GLU A 21 5.74 -4.75 19.42
CA GLU A 21 4.97 -5.88 18.91
C GLU A 21 4.23 -6.63 20.01
N LEU A 22 4.82 -6.73 21.21
CA LEU A 22 4.14 -7.31 22.37
C LEU A 22 2.93 -6.45 22.78
N ALA A 23 3.02 -5.14 22.68
CA ALA A 23 1.91 -4.21 22.96
C ALA A 23 0.72 -4.39 22.00
N LEU A 24 0.95 -4.88 20.78
CA LEU A 24 -0.12 -5.22 19.83
C LEU A 24 -0.79 -6.58 20.11
N PHE A 25 -0.29 -7.35 21.09
CA PHE A 25 -0.94 -8.55 21.60
C PHE A 25 -2.09 -8.18 22.54
N VAL A 26 -3.11 -7.53 22.02
CA VAL A 26 -4.25 -7.02 22.81
C VAL A 26 -5.03 -8.17 23.46
N PRO A 27 -5.42 -8.06 24.74
CA PRO A 27 -6.27 -9.05 25.40
C PRO A 27 -7.59 -9.24 24.66
N PHE A 28 -8.06 -10.47 24.52
CA PHE A 28 -9.36 -10.75 23.90
C PHE A 28 -10.53 -10.68 24.88
N ALA A 29 -10.25 -10.75 26.20
CA ALA A 29 -11.22 -10.65 27.28
C ALA A 29 -10.54 -10.23 28.60
N TYR A 30 -11.32 -9.81 29.55
CA TYR A 30 -10.88 -9.43 30.90
C TYR A 30 -11.69 -10.19 31.94
N GLU A 31 -11.03 -10.69 32.98
CA GLU A 31 -11.68 -11.22 34.18
C GLU A 31 -11.59 -10.15 35.28
N ASP A 32 -12.73 -9.60 35.69
CA ASP A 32 -12.80 -8.68 36.85
C ASP A 32 -12.88 -9.49 38.15
N LEU A 33 -11.72 -9.60 38.82
CA LEU A 33 -11.60 -10.34 40.09
C LEU A 33 -11.65 -9.40 41.31
N ARG A 34 -12.26 -8.24 41.16
CA ARG A 34 -12.56 -7.34 42.30
C ARG A 34 -13.84 -7.75 42.96
N LEU A 35 -13.92 -7.58 44.27
CA LEU A 35 -15.17 -7.78 45.04
C LEU A 35 -16.08 -6.56 44.84
N HIS A 36 -17.29 -6.82 44.44
CA HIS A 36 -18.34 -5.83 44.30
C HIS A 36 -19.40 -6.04 45.40
N ASP A 37 -20.02 -4.97 45.85
CA ASP A 37 -21.07 -5.01 46.88
C ASP A 37 -22.47 -5.24 46.29
N LYS A 38 -22.60 -5.14 44.95
CA LYS A 38 -23.90 -5.28 44.26
C LYS A 38 -23.88 -6.50 43.34
N LEU A 39 -24.85 -7.37 43.54
CA LEU A 39 -25.11 -8.50 42.69
C LEU A 39 -25.69 -8.05 41.35
N GLN A 40 -25.05 -8.43 40.25
CA GLN A 40 -25.49 -8.16 38.88
C GLN A 40 -25.92 -9.47 38.21
N THR A 41 -27.09 -9.48 37.59
CA THR A 41 -27.54 -10.64 36.83
C THR A 41 -26.96 -10.62 35.42
N HIS A 42 -26.71 -11.78 34.82
CA HIS A 42 -26.07 -11.98 33.52
C HIS A 42 -24.63 -11.41 33.41
N ALA A 43 -23.89 -11.46 34.53
CA ALA A 43 -22.52 -10.95 34.61
C ALA A 43 -21.58 -11.97 35.22
N MET A 44 -20.33 -11.96 34.75
CA MET A 44 -19.22 -12.67 35.40
C MET A 44 -18.84 -11.92 36.67
N GLN A 45 -18.95 -12.57 37.84
CA GLN A 45 -18.68 -11.92 39.12
C GLN A 45 -17.87 -12.79 40.06
N LEU A 46 -17.13 -12.11 40.95
CA LEU A 46 -16.40 -12.73 42.04
C LEU A 46 -17.28 -12.73 43.28
N ILE A 47 -17.40 -13.89 43.94
CA ILE A 47 -18.04 -14.02 45.23
C ILE A 47 -17.01 -14.44 46.28
N ASP A 48 -17.10 -13.83 47.44
CA ASP A 48 -16.48 -14.27 48.70
C ASP A 48 -17.49 -15.18 49.42
N ALA A 49 -17.29 -16.49 49.39
CA ALA A 49 -18.35 -17.38 49.77
C ALA A 49 -17.89 -18.57 50.60
N THR A 50 -18.74 -18.97 51.55
CA THR A 50 -18.61 -20.26 52.25
C THR A 50 -19.44 -21.32 51.53
N VAL A 51 -18.87 -22.50 51.34
CA VAL A 51 -19.56 -23.66 50.77
C VAL A 51 -20.46 -24.27 51.83
N GLU A 52 -21.78 -24.18 51.66
CA GLU A 52 -22.76 -24.74 52.62
C GLU A 52 -23.07 -26.21 52.32
N SER A 53 -23.22 -26.55 51.05
CA SER A 53 -23.50 -27.95 50.66
C SER A 53 -22.96 -28.26 49.26
N VAL A 54 -22.75 -29.53 49.01
CA VAL A 54 -22.31 -30.04 47.71
C VAL A 54 -23.15 -31.25 47.34
N TYR A 55 -23.90 -31.14 46.24
CA TYR A 55 -24.76 -32.22 45.72
C TYR A 55 -24.24 -32.68 44.36
N ARG A 56 -24.04 -34.00 44.24
CA ARG A 56 -23.56 -34.65 43.01
C ARG A 56 -24.70 -35.30 42.27
N GLY A 57 -25.08 -34.73 41.13
CA GLY A 57 -25.98 -35.36 40.15
C GLY A 57 -25.23 -36.28 39.16
N ALA A 58 -25.97 -36.93 38.27
CA ALA A 58 -25.41 -37.85 37.26
C ALA A 58 -24.36 -37.15 36.33
N ASN A 59 -24.64 -35.94 35.85
CA ASN A 59 -23.79 -35.17 34.93
C ASN A 59 -23.53 -33.75 35.43
N SER A 60 -23.80 -33.42 36.67
CA SER A 60 -23.64 -32.08 37.24
C SER A 60 -23.18 -32.14 38.70
N LEU A 61 -22.51 -31.09 39.15
CA LEU A 61 -22.20 -30.82 40.54
C LEU A 61 -22.88 -29.51 40.90
N GLN A 62 -23.73 -29.53 41.91
CA GLN A 62 -24.34 -28.35 42.47
C GLN A 62 -23.67 -28.00 43.79
N VAL A 63 -23.31 -26.75 43.99
CA VAL A 63 -22.64 -26.25 45.19
C VAL A 63 -23.43 -25.08 45.71
N THR A 64 -23.92 -25.15 46.91
CA THR A 64 -24.60 -24.04 47.57
C THR A 64 -23.53 -23.19 48.26
N PHE A 65 -23.54 -21.91 47.92
CA PHE A 65 -22.64 -20.90 48.44
C PHE A 65 -23.43 -19.90 49.30
N PHE A 66 -22.96 -19.55 50.46
CA PHE A 66 -23.33 -18.33 51.12
C PHE A 66 -22.33 -17.23 50.74
N ALA A 67 -22.73 -16.31 49.83
CA ALA A 67 -21.89 -15.22 49.35
C ALA A 67 -21.89 -14.06 50.35
N HIS A 68 -20.78 -13.88 51.07
CA HIS A 68 -20.66 -12.86 52.13
C HIS A 68 -20.73 -11.43 51.62
N ASN A 69 -20.16 -11.18 50.46
CA ASN A 69 -20.14 -9.85 49.84
C ASN A 69 -21.53 -9.40 49.31
N PHE A 70 -22.47 -10.32 49.16
CA PHE A 70 -23.83 -10.00 48.74
C PHE A 70 -24.89 -10.28 49.82
N GLY A 71 -24.55 -11.07 50.84
CA GLY A 71 -25.49 -11.52 51.85
C GLY A 71 -26.58 -12.46 51.32
N HIS A 72 -26.28 -13.20 50.23
CA HIS A 72 -27.24 -14.05 49.53
C HIS A 72 -26.70 -15.48 49.34
N ILE A 73 -27.63 -16.45 49.25
CA ILE A 73 -27.34 -17.81 48.83
C ILE A 73 -27.30 -17.86 47.31
N ILE A 74 -26.23 -18.43 46.75
CA ILE A 74 -26.04 -18.63 45.33
C ILE A 74 -25.77 -20.11 45.05
N THR A 75 -26.50 -20.70 44.10
CA THR A 75 -26.29 -22.10 43.71
C THR A 75 -25.33 -22.19 42.52
N GLY A 76 -24.11 -22.66 42.76
CA GLY A 76 -23.14 -22.95 41.74
C GLY A 76 -23.47 -24.24 40.99
N VAL A 77 -23.45 -24.22 39.66
CA VAL A 77 -23.71 -25.41 38.82
C VAL A 77 -22.49 -25.67 37.90
N LEU A 78 -21.89 -26.85 38.03
CA LEU A 78 -20.87 -27.32 37.14
C LEU A 78 -21.43 -28.47 36.29
N PHE A 79 -21.36 -28.32 34.96
CA PHE A 79 -21.77 -29.36 34.03
C PHE A 79 -20.54 -30.21 33.66
N HIS A 80 -20.72 -31.55 33.67
CA HIS A 80 -19.67 -32.53 33.37
C HIS A 80 -18.34 -32.25 34.14
N PRO A 81 -18.38 -32.14 35.49
CA PRO A 81 -17.21 -31.76 36.26
C PRO A 81 -16.10 -32.83 36.19
N LYS A 82 -14.90 -32.39 35.89
CA LYS A 82 -13.71 -33.28 35.95
C LYS A 82 -13.36 -33.58 37.41
N PRO A 83 -12.72 -34.73 37.72
CA PRO A 83 -12.39 -35.11 39.10
C PRO A 83 -11.67 -34.03 39.92
N TYR A 84 -10.71 -33.31 39.29
CA TYR A 84 -9.98 -32.25 39.98
C TYR A 84 -10.84 -31.03 40.36
N MET A 85 -11.94 -30.78 39.65
CA MET A 85 -12.85 -29.68 39.95
C MET A 85 -13.68 -29.96 41.20
N MET A 86 -13.98 -31.23 41.47
CA MET A 86 -14.79 -31.63 42.64
C MET A 86 -14.04 -31.40 43.94
N HIS A 87 -12.72 -31.52 43.99
CA HIS A 87 -11.91 -31.30 45.17
C HIS A 87 -11.77 -29.81 45.57
N GLN A 88 -12.25 -28.88 44.72
CA GLN A 88 -12.17 -27.44 44.99
C GLN A 88 -13.30 -26.95 45.93
N PHE A 89 -14.31 -27.76 46.15
CA PHE A 89 -15.49 -27.35 46.93
C PHE A 89 -15.62 -28.26 48.17
N LYS A 90 -15.17 -27.76 49.31
CA LYS A 90 -15.30 -28.48 50.59
C LYS A 90 -16.29 -27.74 51.50
N VAL A 91 -17.25 -28.47 52.02
CA VAL A 91 -18.27 -27.91 52.91
C VAL A 91 -17.62 -27.25 54.13
N GLY A 92 -18.03 -26.06 54.47
CA GLY A 92 -17.50 -25.24 55.56
C GLY A 92 -16.28 -24.40 55.17
N GLU A 93 -15.67 -24.59 53.99
CA GLU A 93 -14.53 -23.80 53.52
C GLU A 93 -14.99 -22.49 52.92
N ARG A 94 -14.41 -21.35 53.34
CA ARG A 94 -14.62 -20.04 52.77
C ARG A 94 -13.51 -19.72 51.80
N ASP A 95 -13.90 -19.29 50.55
CA ASP A 95 -12.95 -18.98 49.50
C ASP A 95 -13.59 -18.05 48.44
N TYR A 96 -12.79 -17.70 47.42
CA TYR A 96 -13.25 -16.84 46.34
C TYR A 96 -13.59 -17.66 45.08
N TYR A 97 -14.81 -17.45 44.57
CA TYR A 97 -15.31 -18.15 43.40
C TYR A 97 -15.75 -17.16 42.34
N TYR A 98 -15.36 -17.40 41.09
CA TYR A 98 -15.66 -16.56 39.94
C TYR A 98 -16.48 -17.34 38.91
N GLY A 99 -17.58 -16.75 38.45
CA GLY A 99 -18.48 -17.37 37.48
C GLY A 99 -19.59 -16.45 37.00
N MET A 100 -20.35 -16.91 36.02
CA MET A 100 -21.50 -16.19 35.47
C MET A 100 -22.66 -16.31 36.43
N VAL A 101 -23.15 -15.16 36.95
CA VAL A 101 -24.30 -15.10 37.87
C VAL A 101 -25.54 -14.75 37.10
N GLU A 102 -26.60 -15.54 37.33
CA GLU A 102 -27.95 -15.28 36.82
C GLU A 102 -28.94 -15.33 37.97
N CYS A 103 -29.79 -14.31 38.12
CA CYS A 103 -30.81 -14.26 39.12
C CYS A 103 -32.21 -14.20 38.48
N LYS A 104 -33.06 -15.16 38.82
CA LYS A 104 -34.46 -15.25 38.37
C LYS A 104 -35.40 -15.48 39.58
N SER A 105 -36.43 -14.66 39.71
CA SER A 105 -37.45 -14.82 40.76
C SER A 105 -36.88 -14.98 42.19
N GLY A 106 -35.80 -14.25 42.50
CA GLY A 106 -35.16 -14.29 43.83
C GLY A 106 -34.16 -15.43 44.04
N GLN A 107 -34.03 -16.34 43.10
CA GLN A 107 -33.00 -17.41 43.13
C GLN A 107 -31.82 -17.03 42.21
N CYS A 108 -30.60 -17.09 42.76
CA CYS A 108 -29.39 -16.79 42.03
C CYS A 108 -28.58 -18.07 41.78
N THR A 109 -28.18 -18.24 40.56
CA THR A 109 -27.31 -19.34 40.15
C THR A 109 -25.97 -18.83 39.60
N MET A 110 -24.91 -19.57 39.80
CA MET A 110 -23.59 -19.29 39.22
C MET A 110 -23.17 -20.44 38.32
N SER A 111 -23.03 -20.20 37.03
CA SER A 111 -22.59 -21.20 36.07
C SER A 111 -21.10 -21.36 36.11
N MET A 112 -20.64 -22.64 36.19
CA MET A 112 -19.23 -23.05 36.14
C MET A 112 -18.32 -22.27 37.12
N PRO A 113 -18.66 -22.21 38.43
CA PRO A 113 -17.85 -21.52 39.44
C PRO A 113 -16.41 -22.07 39.44
N LYS A 114 -15.44 -21.16 39.46
CA LYS A 114 -14.01 -21.48 39.48
C LYS A 114 -13.41 -20.84 40.75
N LYS A 115 -12.71 -21.63 41.54
CA LYS A 115 -11.94 -21.11 42.69
C LYS A 115 -10.77 -20.27 42.15
N VAL A 116 -10.58 -19.07 42.70
CA VAL A 116 -9.54 -18.12 42.31
C VAL A 116 -8.77 -17.64 43.56
N THR A 117 -7.47 -17.42 43.36
CA THR A 117 -6.55 -17.03 44.44
C THR A 117 -6.07 -15.59 44.34
N ASN A 118 -6.01 -15.04 43.11
CA ASN A 118 -5.62 -13.65 42.87
C ASN A 118 -6.87 -12.80 42.77
N ILE A 119 -7.13 -12.01 43.80
CA ILE A 119 -8.29 -11.13 43.88
C ILE A 119 -7.88 -9.65 43.88
N GLY A 120 -8.83 -8.76 43.65
CA GLY A 120 -8.64 -7.32 43.75
C GLY A 120 -8.18 -6.63 42.47
N ALA A 121 -7.98 -7.37 41.37
CA ALA A 121 -7.51 -6.82 40.10
C ALA A 121 -8.31 -7.34 38.90
N ILE A 122 -8.29 -6.58 37.81
CA ILE A 122 -8.78 -7.01 36.52
C ILE A 122 -7.66 -7.74 35.79
N THR A 123 -7.90 -8.99 35.41
CA THR A 123 -6.88 -9.83 34.76
C THR A 123 -7.14 -9.96 33.26
N PRO A 124 -6.25 -9.46 32.39
CA PRO A 124 -6.38 -9.61 30.95
C PRO A 124 -6.14 -11.05 30.49
N LYS A 125 -6.88 -11.49 29.48
CA LYS A 125 -6.75 -12.81 28.84
C LYS A 125 -6.21 -12.68 27.42
N TYR A 126 -5.18 -13.46 27.13
CA TYR A 126 -4.50 -13.43 25.84
C TYR A 126 -4.71 -14.73 25.07
N LYS A 127 -5.00 -14.61 23.79
CA LYS A 127 -4.97 -15.76 22.86
C LYS A 127 -3.54 -15.89 22.35
N SER A 128 -2.77 -16.80 22.96
CA SER A 128 -1.36 -16.98 22.64
C SER A 128 -0.94 -18.46 22.68
N PRO A 129 0.18 -18.87 22.06
CA PRO A 129 0.72 -20.22 22.18
C PRO A 129 1.35 -20.49 23.55
N LEU A 130 1.54 -19.47 24.39
CA LEU A 130 2.01 -19.62 25.76
C LEU A 130 0.83 -19.95 26.70
N ARG A 131 1.11 -20.66 27.80
CA ARG A 131 0.12 -20.84 28.87
C ARG A 131 -0.31 -19.47 29.42
N SER A 132 -1.57 -19.35 29.81
CA SER A 132 -2.17 -18.05 30.26
C SER A 132 -1.39 -17.41 31.41
N ASP A 133 -0.96 -18.19 32.39
CA ASP A 133 -0.16 -17.72 33.52
C ASP A 133 1.25 -17.24 33.12
N VAL A 134 1.86 -17.92 32.15
CA VAL A 134 3.16 -17.56 31.60
C VAL A 134 3.06 -16.30 30.75
N MET A 135 2.01 -16.20 29.92
CA MET A 135 1.78 -15.01 29.09
C MET A 135 1.53 -13.78 29.94
N LEU A 136 0.68 -13.91 30.97
CA LEU A 136 0.36 -12.79 31.86
C LEU A 136 1.62 -12.26 32.56
N ARG A 137 2.41 -13.15 33.19
CA ARG A 137 3.69 -12.78 33.82
C ARG A 137 4.67 -12.19 32.82
N PHE A 138 4.69 -12.71 31.61
CA PHE A 138 5.59 -12.18 30.58
C PHE A 138 5.20 -10.76 30.18
N VAL A 139 3.90 -10.47 29.98
CA VAL A 139 3.40 -9.11 29.71
C VAL A 139 3.74 -8.20 30.90
N GLN A 140 3.43 -8.61 32.13
CA GLN A 140 3.70 -7.80 33.34
C GLN A 140 5.18 -7.42 33.50
N ASN A 141 6.09 -8.34 33.19
CA ASN A 141 7.53 -8.11 33.36
C ASN A 141 8.20 -7.44 32.16
N SER A 142 7.58 -7.44 31.00
CA SER A 142 8.20 -6.99 29.75
C SER A 142 7.55 -5.73 29.17
N LEU A 143 6.24 -5.58 29.36
CA LEU A 143 5.50 -4.42 28.82
C LEU A 143 5.46 -3.31 29.87
N THR A 144 6.60 -2.65 30.03
CA THR A 144 6.75 -1.50 30.93
C THR A 144 6.86 -0.20 30.17
N LYS A 145 6.53 0.91 30.80
CA LYS A 145 6.66 2.24 30.20
C LYS A 145 8.08 2.49 29.68
N GLU A 146 9.08 2.15 30.49
CA GLU A 146 10.50 2.31 30.14
C GLU A 146 10.90 1.53 28.89
N ASN A 147 10.45 0.27 28.75
CA ASN A 147 10.76 -0.56 27.60
C ASN A 147 10.14 0.01 26.31
N LEU A 148 8.88 0.48 26.36
CA LEU A 148 8.20 1.06 25.20
C LEU A 148 8.81 2.40 24.79
N LEU A 149 9.14 3.27 25.76
CA LEU A 149 9.85 4.53 25.49
C LEU A 149 11.24 4.28 24.89
N SER A 150 11.95 3.25 25.37
CA SER A 150 13.27 2.90 24.83
C SER A 150 13.23 2.46 23.35
N GLU A 151 12.09 2.01 22.86
CA GLU A 151 11.88 1.68 21.45
C GLU A 151 11.47 2.89 20.59
N GLY A 152 11.25 4.06 21.22
CA GLY A 152 10.99 5.34 20.54
C GLY A 152 9.52 5.74 20.49
N LEU A 153 8.65 5.12 21.28
CA LEU A 153 7.25 5.55 21.38
C LEU A 153 7.13 6.79 22.28
N ARG A 154 6.12 7.63 22.05
CA ARG A 154 5.79 8.79 22.88
C ARG A 154 5.04 8.37 24.14
N ASP A 155 5.18 9.15 25.23
CA ASP A 155 4.52 8.91 26.51
C ASP A 155 3.01 8.72 26.38
N GLU A 156 2.33 9.59 25.61
CA GLU A 156 0.88 9.54 25.41
C GLU A 156 0.42 8.21 24.80
N ILE A 157 1.15 7.71 23.80
CA ILE A 157 0.84 6.43 23.13
C ILE A 157 1.10 5.26 24.07
N VAL A 158 2.19 5.34 24.84
CA VAL A 158 2.55 4.32 25.83
C VAL A 158 1.49 4.23 26.93
N ASP A 159 1.06 5.36 27.48
CA ASP A 159 0.07 5.39 28.53
C ASP A 159 -1.28 4.80 28.08
N GLU A 160 -1.72 5.10 26.83
CA GLU A 160 -2.98 4.55 26.31
C GLU A 160 -2.89 3.05 26.04
N VAL A 161 -1.80 2.54 25.46
CA VAL A 161 -1.69 1.09 25.22
C VAL A 161 -1.52 0.29 26.50
N LEU A 162 -0.84 0.85 27.51
CA LEU A 162 -0.69 0.17 28.81
C LEU A 162 -2.02 0.00 29.54
N LYS A 163 -2.99 0.92 29.38
CA LYS A 163 -4.35 0.77 29.92
C LYS A 163 -5.06 -0.49 29.41
N LEU A 164 -4.75 -0.93 28.20
CA LEU A 164 -5.31 -2.18 27.64
C LEU A 164 -4.73 -3.43 28.32
N HIS A 165 -3.47 -3.39 28.72
CA HIS A 165 -2.79 -4.52 29.34
C HIS A 165 -2.89 -4.51 30.87
N PHE A 166 -3.09 -3.32 31.47
CA PHE A 166 -3.21 -3.11 32.93
C PHE A 166 -4.47 -2.25 33.23
N PRO A 167 -5.66 -2.77 32.93
CA PRO A 167 -6.88 -1.99 33.04
C PRO A 167 -7.25 -1.70 34.49
N SER A 168 -7.66 -0.47 34.78
CA SER A 168 -8.25 -0.07 36.06
C SER A 168 -9.76 -0.24 36.09
N GLN A 169 -10.42 -0.32 34.93
CA GLN A 169 -11.85 -0.57 34.76
C GLN A 169 -12.07 -1.77 33.85
N ALA A 170 -13.20 -2.48 34.05
CA ALA A 170 -13.53 -3.61 33.19
C ALA A 170 -13.90 -3.12 31.77
N ILE A 171 -13.26 -3.70 30.76
CA ILE A 171 -13.56 -3.46 29.35
C ILE A 171 -14.35 -4.69 28.88
N SER A 172 -15.59 -4.50 28.47
CA SER A 172 -16.50 -5.61 28.12
C SER A 172 -16.10 -6.29 26.81
N SER A 173 -15.60 -5.54 25.86
CA SER A 173 -15.12 -6.09 24.58
C SER A 173 -14.16 -5.16 23.85
N LEU A 174 -13.34 -5.72 22.92
CA LEU A 174 -12.48 -4.94 22.03
C LEU A 174 -13.26 -4.01 21.08
N LYS A 175 -14.57 -4.21 20.94
CA LYS A 175 -15.44 -3.32 20.14
C LYS A 175 -15.79 -2.00 20.86
N GLU A 176 -15.55 -1.96 22.17
CA GLU A 176 -15.81 -0.81 23.04
C GLU A 176 -14.52 -0.08 23.42
N LEU A 177 -13.43 -0.29 22.65
CA LEU A 177 -12.20 0.49 22.84
C LEU A 177 -12.52 1.96 22.61
N ASP A 178 -12.04 2.80 23.51
CA ASP A 178 -12.11 4.24 23.29
C ASP A 178 -11.24 4.65 22.09
N GLU A 179 -11.52 5.79 21.52
CA GLU A 179 -10.85 6.31 20.34
C GLU A 179 -9.34 6.48 20.58
N LYS A 180 -8.93 6.86 21.79
CA LYS A 180 -7.53 7.07 22.15
C LYS A 180 -6.74 5.77 22.15
N ALA A 181 -7.29 4.72 22.76
CA ALA A 181 -6.69 3.39 22.78
C ALA A 181 -6.60 2.81 21.35
N LEU A 182 -7.65 2.98 20.53
CA LEU A 182 -7.64 2.56 19.14
C LEU A 182 -6.57 3.31 18.33
N ASN A 183 -6.45 4.62 18.49
CA ASN A 183 -5.45 5.44 17.82
C ASN A 183 -4.02 5.07 18.27
N ALA A 184 -3.82 4.70 19.55
CA ALA A 184 -2.53 4.20 20.03
C ALA A 184 -2.14 2.87 19.36
N LEU A 185 -3.09 1.93 19.17
CA LEU A 185 -2.83 0.67 18.45
C LEU A 185 -2.50 0.92 16.98
N LYS A 186 -3.25 1.79 16.30
CA LYS A 186 -2.97 2.20 14.92
C LYS A 186 -1.58 2.82 14.79
N TYR A 187 -1.23 3.71 15.70
CA TYR A 187 0.08 4.36 15.75
C TYR A 187 1.21 3.35 15.90
N ILE A 188 1.11 2.44 16.89
CA ILE A 188 2.17 1.45 17.18
C ILE A 188 2.35 0.50 15.99
N GLU A 189 1.24 0.03 15.38
CA GLU A 189 1.29 -0.85 14.21
C GLU A 189 2.06 -0.21 13.06
N LEU A 190 1.71 1.05 12.74
CA LEU A 190 2.40 1.80 11.69
C LEU A 190 3.84 2.14 12.04
N PHE A 191 4.11 2.52 13.28
CA PHE A 191 5.45 2.82 13.79
C PHE A 191 6.40 1.64 13.59
N ILE A 192 5.99 0.44 13.98
CA ILE A 192 6.77 -0.80 13.78
C ILE A 192 7.03 -1.03 12.29
N TYR A 193 6.00 -0.88 11.46
CA TYR A 193 6.12 -1.08 10.02
C TYR A 193 7.10 -0.10 9.38
N MET A 194 6.95 1.20 9.64
CA MET A 194 7.83 2.23 9.10
C MET A 194 9.26 2.12 9.65
N LYS A 195 9.44 1.76 10.92
CA LYS A 195 10.76 1.50 11.52
C LYS A 195 11.47 0.32 10.82
N ARG A 196 10.73 -0.74 10.48
CA ARG A 196 11.27 -1.86 9.68
C ARG A 196 11.60 -1.44 8.23
N LEU A 197 10.81 -0.56 7.64
CA LEU A 197 11.13 0.01 6.33
C LEU A 197 12.40 0.86 6.38
N SER A 198 12.51 1.72 7.37
CA SER A 198 13.66 2.60 7.56
C SER A 198 14.96 1.80 7.75
N SER A 199 14.91 0.66 8.45
CA SER A 199 16.07 -0.23 8.60
C SER A 199 16.54 -0.87 7.29
N LYS A 200 15.71 -0.88 6.25
CA LYS A 200 16.07 -1.35 4.90
C LYS A 200 16.71 -0.24 4.05
N ARG A 201 16.67 1.02 4.49
CA ARG A 201 17.28 2.13 3.78
C ARG A 201 18.80 1.93 3.77
N ARG A 202 19.37 1.88 2.55
CA ARG A 202 20.81 1.69 2.36
C ARG A 202 21.39 2.95 1.76
N TYR A 203 22.49 3.42 2.32
CA TYR A 203 23.23 4.56 1.84
C TYR A 203 24.49 4.09 1.11
N PHE A 204 24.72 4.62 -0.09
CA PHE A 204 25.91 4.36 -0.87
C PHE A 204 26.57 5.70 -1.22
N LYS A 205 27.88 5.73 -1.38
CA LYS A 205 28.56 6.88 -1.93
C LYS A 205 28.07 7.14 -3.35
N SER A 206 27.85 8.41 -3.74
CA SER A 206 27.49 8.78 -5.10
C SER A 206 28.70 8.69 -6.04
N LEU A 207 28.44 8.41 -7.33
CA LEU A 207 29.49 8.49 -8.38
C LEU A 207 29.88 9.93 -8.68
N SER A 208 28.98 10.88 -8.49
CA SER A 208 29.21 12.31 -8.64
C SER A 208 28.25 13.08 -7.75
N SER A 209 28.72 14.17 -7.17
CA SER A 209 27.90 15.20 -6.49
C SER A 209 27.92 16.55 -7.25
N ALA A 210 28.50 16.57 -8.45
CA ALA A 210 28.48 17.75 -9.31
C ALA A 210 27.07 17.92 -9.93
N CYS A 211 26.47 19.07 -9.68
CA CYS A 211 25.13 19.40 -10.15
C CYS A 211 25.14 20.82 -10.73
N THR A 212 24.73 20.96 -11.99
CA THR A 212 24.56 22.25 -12.67
C THR A 212 23.18 22.85 -12.38
N ASP A 213 22.99 24.14 -12.63
CA ASP A 213 21.66 24.75 -12.49
C ASP A 213 20.80 24.43 -13.73
N TYR A 214 19.51 24.27 -13.53
CA TYR A 214 18.53 24.03 -14.59
C TYR A 214 17.81 25.31 -15.04
N LYS A 215 18.02 26.46 -14.37
CA LYS A 215 17.24 27.68 -14.58
C LYS A 215 17.39 28.21 -15.99
N ASP A 216 18.62 28.37 -16.48
CA ASP A 216 18.86 28.84 -17.85
C ASP A 216 18.13 27.99 -18.88
N TRP A 217 18.14 26.65 -18.70
CA TRP A 217 17.38 25.76 -19.55
C TRP A 217 15.86 25.98 -19.40
N SER A 218 15.36 26.13 -18.19
CA SER A 218 13.93 26.31 -17.96
C SER A 218 13.37 27.59 -18.59
N GLU A 219 14.19 28.62 -18.73
CA GLU A 219 13.83 29.88 -19.42
C GLU A 219 13.72 29.70 -20.94
N THR A 220 14.34 28.69 -21.53
CA THR A 220 14.21 28.38 -22.98
C THR A 220 12.91 27.65 -23.33
N LEU A 221 12.17 27.17 -22.33
CA LEU A 221 10.94 26.45 -22.58
C LEU A 221 9.81 27.39 -23.08
N PRO A 222 8.96 26.94 -24.02
CA PRO A 222 7.85 27.74 -24.53
C PRO A 222 6.65 27.85 -23.55
N PHE A 223 6.83 27.40 -22.31
CA PHE A 223 5.85 27.40 -21.21
C PHE A 223 6.56 27.47 -19.87
N THR A 224 5.82 27.87 -18.83
CA THR A 224 6.32 27.87 -17.45
C THR A 224 6.10 26.53 -16.77
N LEU A 225 7.06 26.09 -15.99
CA LEU A 225 6.90 24.92 -15.11
C LEU A 225 5.92 25.24 -13.97
N THR A 226 5.18 24.24 -13.53
CA THR A 226 4.29 24.39 -12.36
C THR A 226 5.10 24.44 -11.06
N ASP A 227 4.51 25.04 -10.00
CA ASP A 227 5.18 25.13 -8.69
C ASP A 227 5.58 23.76 -8.16
N GLU A 228 4.76 22.74 -8.38
CA GLU A 228 5.08 21.37 -7.94
C GLU A 228 6.18 20.70 -8.78
N GLN A 229 6.27 21.00 -10.06
CA GLN A 229 7.40 20.58 -10.91
C GLN A 229 8.68 21.25 -10.43
N ILE A 230 8.65 22.57 -10.20
CA ILE A 230 9.80 23.32 -9.67
C ILE A 230 10.23 22.75 -8.33
N LYS A 231 9.30 22.56 -7.39
CA LYS A 231 9.59 21.96 -6.10
C LYS A 231 10.23 20.58 -6.22
N THR A 232 9.71 19.73 -7.11
CA THR A 232 10.25 18.40 -7.35
C THR A 232 11.66 18.46 -7.93
N ILE A 233 11.91 19.37 -8.87
CA ILE A 233 13.24 19.57 -9.45
C ILE A 233 14.23 20.07 -8.39
N GLU A 234 13.83 21.00 -7.52
CA GLU A 234 14.67 21.47 -6.42
C GLU A 234 14.95 20.36 -5.39
N ASP A 235 13.96 19.51 -5.07
CA ASP A 235 14.18 18.31 -4.24
C ASP A 235 15.24 17.38 -4.86
N ILE A 236 15.17 17.15 -6.17
CA ILE A 236 16.14 16.34 -6.92
C ILE A 236 17.51 17.04 -6.92
N LYS A 237 17.56 18.36 -7.16
CA LYS A 237 18.81 19.15 -7.12
C LYS A 237 19.53 19.00 -5.79
N MET A 238 18.81 19.14 -4.69
CA MET A 238 19.37 18.93 -3.35
C MET A 238 19.92 17.52 -3.16
N ASP A 239 19.28 16.52 -3.75
CA ASP A 239 19.75 15.14 -3.67
C ASP A 239 21.00 14.89 -4.53
N LEU A 240 21.06 15.44 -5.75
CA LEU A 240 22.19 15.28 -6.66
C LEU A 240 23.47 15.94 -6.11
N GLN A 241 23.35 16.95 -5.28
CA GLN A 241 24.48 17.66 -4.64
C GLN A 241 25.09 16.91 -3.44
N LYS A 242 24.46 15.81 -2.99
CA LYS A 242 24.95 15.01 -1.85
C LYS A 242 26.02 14.01 -2.29
N ASP A 243 26.95 13.71 -1.39
CA ASP A 243 27.92 12.61 -1.57
C ASP A 243 27.29 11.22 -1.43
N VAL A 244 26.00 11.16 -1.17
CA VAL A 244 25.21 9.94 -1.05
C VAL A 244 24.35 9.74 -2.29
N SER A 245 24.39 8.55 -2.89
CA SER A 245 23.54 8.20 -4.03
C SER A 245 22.06 8.38 -3.67
N ALA A 246 21.41 9.33 -4.32
CA ALA A 246 19.98 9.58 -4.17
C ALA A 246 19.16 8.38 -4.64
N ARG A 247 18.07 8.12 -3.92
CA ARG A 247 17.02 7.18 -4.31
C ARG A 247 15.68 7.86 -4.10
N ARG A 248 15.12 8.38 -5.20
CA ARG A 248 13.86 9.14 -5.13
C ARG A 248 12.82 8.57 -6.09
N MET A 249 11.59 8.48 -5.60
CA MET A 249 10.41 8.18 -6.40
C MET A 249 9.62 9.45 -6.66
N ILE A 250 9.37 9.73 -7.92
CA ILE A 250 8.54 10.85 -8.38
C ILE A 250 7.21 10.30 -8.85
N VAL A 251 6.14 10.62 -8.13
CA VAL A 251 4.79 10.19 -8.44
C VAL A 251 4.01 11.40 -8.97
N GLY A 252 3.52 11.29 -10.17
CA GLY A 252 2.73 12.36 -10.76
C GLY A 252 1.55 11.80 -11.56
N ASP A 253 0.43 12.50 -11.53
CA ASP A 253 -0.75 12.10 -12.30
C ASP A 253 -0.47 12.06 -13.81
N VAL A 254 -1.37 11.45 -14.57
CA VAL A 254 -1.31 11.43 -16.03
C VAL A 254 -1.38 12.87 -16.56
N GLY A 255 -0.34 13.29 -17.29
CA GLY A 255 -0.24 14.66 -17.82
C GLY A 255 0.28 15.70 -16.82
N SER A 256 0.84 15.30 -15.68
CA SER A 256 1.50 16.22 -14.74
C SER A 256 2.85 16.77 -15.23
N GLY A 257 3.31 16.37 -16.43
CA GLY A 257 4.54 16.87 -17.04
C GLY A 257 5.82 16.27 -16.43
N LYS A 258 5.79 15.01 -15.98
CA LYS A 258 6.96 14.27 -15.49
C LYS A 258 8.16 14.31 -16.44
N THR A 259 7.91 14.36 -17.74
CA THR A 259 8.97 14.45 -18.76
C THR A 259 9.85 15.68 -18.54
N MET A 260 9.28 16.83 -18.18
CA MET A 260 10.08 18.04 -17.91
C MET A 260 10.98 17.85 -16.69
N VAL A 261 10.53 17.13 -15.66
CA VAL A 261 11.34 16.79 -14.49
C VAL A 261 12.48 15.82 -14.86
N ILE A 262 12.22 14.85 -15.75
CA ILE A 262 13.26 13.96 -16.32
C ILE A 262 14.31 14.76 -17.05
N LEU A 263 13.90 15.67 -17.94
CA LEU A 263 14.83 16.50 -18.74
C LEU A 263 15.63 17.47 -17.84
N ALA A 264 14.99 18.11 -16.88
CA ALA A 264 15.68 18.94 -15.88
C ALA A 264 16.73 18.15 -15.10
N SER A 265 16.41 16.90 -14.71
CA SER A 265 17.36 16.03 -14.01
C SER A 265 18.59 15.68 -14.88
N CYS A 266 18.36 15.50 -16.18
CA CYS A 266 19.45 15.30 -17.13
C CYS A 266 20.33 16.57 -17.24
N VAL A 267 19.73 17.74 -17.39
CA VAL A 267 20.45 19.03 -17.45
C VAL A 267 21.30 19.24 -16.21
N MET A 268 20.73 19.03 -15.04
CA MET A 268 21.43 19.19 -13.75
C MET A 268 22.64 18.26 -13.60
N MET A 269 22.65 17.12 -14.31
CA MET A 269 23.75 16.16 -14.23
C MET A 269 24.88 16.44 -15.24
N LEU A 270 24.69 17.30 -16.23
CA LEU A 270 25.73 17.62 -17.21
C LEU A 270 27.00 18.18 -16.53
N PRO A 271 28.19 17.84 -17.03
CA PRO A 271 28.50 17.02 -18.20
C PRO A 271 28.54 15.50 -17.94
N GLN A 272 28.13 15.04 -16.76
CA GLN A 272 28.06 13.61 -16.47
C GLN A 272 26.87 12.98 -17.20
N ARG A 273 27.04 11.72 -17.53
CA ARG A 273 26.06 10.93 -18.30
C ARG A 273 24.84 10.57 -17.49
N SER A 274 23.68 10.60 -18.17
CA SER A 274 22.39 10.15 -17.67
C SER A 274 21.83 9.01 -18.52
N ILE A 275 21.19 8.03 -17.89
CA ILE A 275 20.51 6.92 -18.56
C ILE A 275 19.05 6.88 -18.13
N LEU A 276 18.14 6.75 -19.11
CA LEU A 276 16.70 6.65 -18.88
C LEU A 276 16.16 5.36 -19.50
N MET A 277 15.51 4.52 -18.68
CA MET A 277 14.84 3.31 -19.14
C MET A 277 13.32 3.52 -19.14
N ALA A 278 12.67 3.25 -20.27
CA ALA A 278 11.23 3.28 -20.47
C ALA A 278 10.68 1.88 -20.79
N PRO A 279 9.43 1.55 -20.41
CA PRO A 279 8.87 0.21 -20.54
C PRO A 279 8.55 -0.22 -21.97
N THR A 280 8.30 0.71 -22.87
CA THR A 280 7.93 0.44 -24.27
C THR A 280 8.76 1.25 -25.25
N THR A 281 8.91 0.74 -26.47
CA THR A 281 9.61 1.45 -27.55
C THR A 281 8.92 2.77 -27.89
N ILE A 282 7.60 2.80 -27.84
CA ILE A 282 6.83 4.01 -28.14
C ILE A 282 7.11 5.12 -27.13
N LEU A 283 7.10 4.78 -25.83
CA LEU A 283 7.41 5.76 -24.79
C LEU A 283 8.87 6.22 -24.85
N ALA A 284 9.81 5.30 -25.13
CA ALA A 284 11.21 5.64 -25.33
C ALA A 284 11.42 6.60 -26.51
N ASN A 285 10.73 6.37 -27.65
CA ASN A 285 10.74 7.28 -28.80
C ASN A 285 10.20 8.67 -28.43
N GLN A 286 9.06 8.75 -27.75
CA GLN A 286 8.48 10.04 -27.32
C GLN A 286 9.42 10.82 -26.39
N LEU A 287 10.03 10.13 -25.42
CA LEU A 287 10.99 10.76 -24.52
C LEU A 287 12.24 11.23 -25.28
N TYR A 288 12.69 10.48 -26.29
CA TYR A 288 13.79 10.87 -27.15
C TYR A 288 13.44 12.08 -28.04
N GLU A 289 12.24 12.11 -28.63
CA GLU A 289 11.76 13.26 -29.42
C GLU A 289 11.67 14.52 -28.54
N GLU A 290 11.12 14.41 -27.35
CA GLU A 290 11.06 15.53 -26.40
C GLU A 290 12.45 15.96 -25.92
N ALA A 291 13.35 15.02 -25.65
CA ALA A 291 14.74 15.33 -25.34
C ALA A 291 15.44 16.07 -26.50
N SER A 292 15.28 15.58 -27.72
CA SER A 292 15.84 16.23 -28.91
C SER A 292 15.30 17.64 -29.14
N LYS A 293 14.03 17.88 -28.81
CA LYS A 293 13.38 19.17 -28.94
C LYS A 293 13.82 20.18 -27.88
N PHE A 294 13.85 19.75 -26.61
CA PHE A 294 14.07 20.66 -25.47
C PHE A 294 15.52 20.64 -24.95
N LEU A 295 16.36 19.71 -25.42
CA LEU A 295 17.77 19.60 -25.11
C LEU A 295 18.63 19.49 -26.39
N PRO A 296 18.52 20.45 -27.35
CA PRO A 296 19.19 20.32 -28.65
C PRO A 296 20.72 20.26 -28.59
N HIS A 297 21.30 20.72 -27.47
CA HIS A 297 22.76 20.71 -27.26
C HIS A 297 23.27 19.47 -26.55
N VAL A 298 22.38 18.58 -26.05
CA VAL A 298 22.73 17.33 -25.39
C VAL A 298 22.79 16.20 -26.41
N LYS A 299 23.90 15.52 -26.49
CA LYS A 299 24.02 14.35 -27.36
C LYS A 299 23.18 13.20 -26.83
N SER A 300 21.97 13.08 -27.36
CA SER A 300 21.04 12.03 -26.95
C SER A 300 21.02 10.87 -27.95
N VAL A 301 20.75 9.66 -27.46
CA VAL A 301 20.61 8.45 -28.28
C VAL A 301 19.45 7.58 -27.81
N LEU A 302 18.77 6.96 -28.78
CA LEU A 302 17.71 6.00 -28.53
C LEU A 302 18.19 4.56 -28.73
N VAL A 303 18.03 3.72 -27.71
CA VAL A 303 18.42 2.32 -27.69
C VAL A 303 17.21 1.42 -27.54
N THR A 304 16.89 0.68 -28.59
CA THR A 304 15.80 -0.30 -28.66
C THR A 304 16.31 -1.64 -29.18
N ASN A 305 15.47 -2.64 -29.26
CA ASN A 305 15.83 -3.93 -29.88
C ASN A 305 16.20 -3.82 -31.35
N LYS A 306 15.72 -2.77 -32.06
CA LYS A 306 16.03 -2.49 -33.47
C LYS A 306 17.32 -1.68 -33.65
N THR A 307 17.91 -1.15 -32.59
CA THR A 307 19.11 -0.32 -32.64
C THR A 307 20.34 -1.20 -32.87
N LYS A 308 21.15 -0.90 -33.92
CA LYS A 308 22.42 -1.57 -34.19
C LYS A 308 23.42 -1.31 -33.07
N ASN A 309 24.51 -2.08 -33.00
CA ASN A 309 25.59 -1.79 -32.07
C ASN A 309 26.25 -0.45 -32.42
N ILE A 310 26.17 0.47 -31.47
CA ILE A 310 26.78 1.80 -31.54
C ILE A 310 27.59 2.04 -30.27
N ALA A 311 28.64 2.83 -30.37
CA ALA A 311 29.43 3.26 -29.23
C ALA A 311 28.58 4.22 -28.38
N LEU A 312 28.21 3.80 -27.17
CA LEU A 312 27.37 4.60 -26.28
C LEU A 312 28.15 5.64 -25.47
N ASP A 313 29.50 5.56 -25.50
CA ASP A 313 30.37 6.47 -24.76
C ASP A 313 30.38 7.91 -25.30
N GLU A 314 29.88 8.11 -26.52
CA GLU A 314 29.85 9.41 -27.19
C GLU A 314 28.60 10.24 -26.79
N TYR A 315 27.68 9.66 -26.04
CA TYR A 315 26.38 10.28 -25.71
C TYR A 315 26.28 10.66 -24.25
N ASP A 316 25.69 11.82 -24.01
CA ASP A 316 25.46 12.37 -22.67
C ASP A 316 24.16 11.84 -22.07
N PHE A 317 23.13 11.61 -22.91
CA PHE A 317 21.83 11.11 -22.51
C PHE A 317 21.42 9.87 -23.32
N ILE A 318 21.37 8.72 -22.65
CA ILE A 318 21.00 7.44 -23.27
C ILE A 318 19.57 7.11 -22.85
N ILE A 319 18.66 7.07 -23.80
CA ILE A 319 17.25 6.73 -23.61
C ILE A 319 17.00 5.36 -24.24
N GLY A 320 16.34 4.44 -23.56
CA GLY A 320 16.06 3.14 -24.16
C GLY A 320 15.02 2.34 -23.42
N THR A 321 14.79 1.13 -23.96
CA THR A 321 13.90 0.14 -23.34
C THR A 321 14.70 -0.86 -22.51
N HIS A 322 14.06 -1.96 -22.10
CA HIS A 322 14.77 -3.09 -21.48
C HIS A 322 15.94 -3.64 -22.33
N ALA A 323 16.04 -3.25 -23.62
CA ALA A 323 17.20 -3.54 -24.47
C ALA A 323 18.52 -3.03 -23.88
N LEU A 324 18.49 -1.98 -23.06
CA LEU A 324 19.64 -1.48 -22.32
C LEU A 324 20.28 -2.53 -21.41
N LEU A 325 19.49 -3.44 -20.85
CA LEU A 325 19.95 -4.48 -19.92
C LEU A 325 20.84 -5.56 -20.60
N TYR A 326 20.82 -5.61 -21.93
CA TYR A 326 21.56 -6.57 -22.75
C TYR A 326 22.69 -5.93 -23.54
N ARG A 327 23.11 -4.73 -23.13
CA ARG A 327 24.20 -3.98 -23.77
C ARG A 327 25.27 -3.59 -22.77
N GLU A 328 26.48 -3.39 -23.26
CA GLU A 328 27.52 -2.73 -22.48
C GLU A 328 27.16 -1.26 -22.33
N LEU A 329 26.94 -0.85 -21.11
CA LEU A 329 26.57 0.53 -20.77
C LEU A 329 27.80 1.26 -20.23
N PRO A 330 28.02 2.51 -20.66
CA PRO A 330 29.05 3.36 -20.08
C PRO A 330 28.68 3.77 -18.66
N LYS A 331 29.68 4.17 -17.86
CA LYS A 331 29.43 4.75 -16.55
C LYS A 331 28.52 5.97 -16.68
N ALA A 332 27.50 6.02 -15.82
CA ALA A 332 26.61 7.17 -15.74
C ALA A 332 26.39 7.54 -14.27
N SER A 333 26.28 8.84 -14.00
CA SER A 333 26.08 9.35 -12.64
C SER A 333 24.60 9.41 -12.25
N LEU A 334 23.69 9.38 -13.23
CA LEU A 334 22.25 9.38 -13.04
C LEU A 334 21.59 8.26 -13.83
N VAL A 335 20.76 7.47 -13.14
CA VAL A 335 19.89 6.46 -13.73
C VAL A 335 18.46 6.83 -13.43
N MET A 336 17.63 6.84 -14.45
CA MET A 336 16.21 7.14 -14.38
C MET A 336 15.40 5.96 -14.95
N VAL A 337 14.26 5.67 -14.31
CA VAL A 337 13.33 4.64 -14.79
C VAL A 337 11.93 5.25 -14.82
N ASP A 338 11.32 5.31 -16.00
CA ASP A 338 9.93 5.76 -16.14
C ASP A 338 8.97 4.57 -16.05
N GLU A 339 7.77 4.81 -15.51
CA GLU A 339 6.75 3.79 -15.24
C GLU A 339 7.31 2.58 -14.47
N GLN A 340 7.99 2.84 -13.36
CA GLN A 340 8.73 1.84 -12.58
C GLN A 340 7.95 0.56 -12.27
N HIS A 341 6.62 0.65 -12.10
CA HIS A 341 5.76 -0.48 -11.77
C HIS A 341 5.70 -1.54 -12.89
N ARG A 342 6.11 -1.19 -14.10
CA ARG A 342 6.21 -2.10 -15.26
C ARG A 342 7.50 -2.91 -15.30
N PHE A 343 8.46 -2.57 -14.43
CA PHE A 343 9.73 -3.28 -14.34
C PHE A 343 9.82 -4.12 -13.06
N GLY A 344 10.26 -5.35 -13.18
CA GLY A 344 10.58 -6.18 -12.03
C GLY A 344 11.75 -5.61 -11.21
N THR A 345 11.81 -5.92 -9.93
CA THR A 345 12.90 -5.48 -9.04
C THR A 345 14.27 -5.92 -9.55
N GLN A 346 14.35 -7.13 -10.14
CA GLN A 346 15.60 -7.65 -10.72
C GLN A 346 16.09 -6.80 -11.89
N GLN A 347 15.21 -6.37 -12.80
CA GLN A 347 15.58 -5.54 -13.95
C GLN A 347 16.12 -4.18 -13.52
N ARG A 348 15.50 -3.54 -12.53
CA ARG A 348 15.97 -2.26 -11.99
C ARG A 348 17.34 -2.38 -11.31
N ASN A 349 17.53 -3.42 -10.52
CA ASN A 349 18.82 -3.71 -9.88
C ASN A 349 19.91 -4.06 -10.90
N MET A 350 19.55 -4.74 -11.99
CA MET A 350 20.47 -5.08 -13.06
C MET A 350 20.96 -3.81 -13.79
N LEU A 351 20.06 -2.88 -14.13
CA LEU A 351 20.44 -1.61 -14.75
C LEU A 351 21.41 -0.82 -13.85
N GLU A 352 21.11 -0.72 -12.56
CA GLU A 352 21.99 -0.04 -11.60
C GLU A 352 23.38 -0.68 -11.52
N LYS A 353 23.46 -2.01 -11.54
CA LYS A 353 24.73 -2.75 -11.54
C LYS A 353 25.54 -2.51 -12.82
N LEU A 354 24.90 -2.63 -13.98
CA LEU A 354 25.56 -2.44 -15.27
C LEU A 354 26.21 -1.06 -15.40
N VAL A 355 25.50 -0.02 -14.94
CA VAL A 355 25.99 1.36 -15.00
C VAL A 355 27.08 1.64 -13.96
N SER A 356 27.06 0.96 -12.81
CA SER A 356 28.05 1.15 -11.74
C SER A 356 29.38 0.48 -12.06
N SER A 357 29.37 -0.68 -12.74
CA SER A 357 30.56 -1.51 -12.96
C SER A 357 31.42 -1.07 -14.14
N GLY A 358 30.86 -0.35 -15.12
CA GLY A 358 31.56 0.06 -16.35
C GLY A 358 32.65 -0.94 -16.77
N VAL A 359 32.30 -1.92 -17.58
CA VAL A 359 33.17 -2.94 -18.16
C VAL A 359 34.45 -3.30 -17.36
N GLU A 360 34.30 -4.11 -16.33
CA GLU A 360 35.32 -5.07 -15.91
C GLU A 360 34.73 -6.47 -16.11
N GLN A 361 35.17 -7.14 -17.13
CA GLN A 361 34.86 -8.53 -17.42
C GLN A 361 35.41 -9.44 -16.33
N GLY A 362 34.58 -10.36 -15.87
CA GLY A 362 35.03 -11.60 -15.27
C GLY A 362 34.85 -11.68 -13.76
N GLY A 363 33.85 -12.43 -13.35
CA GLY A 363 33.75 -12.92 -12.00
C GLY A 363 32.28 -13.10 -11.54
N GLU A 364 31.78 -14.30 -11.73
CA GLU A 364 30.58 -14.78 -11.02
C GLU A 364 30.74 -14.58 -9.53
N ALA A 365 29.90 -13.77 -8.93
CA ALA A 365 29.71 -13.79 -7.50
C ALA A 365 28.18 -13.85 -7.23
N LEU A 366 27.72 -15.07 -7.11
CA LEU A 366 26.50 -15.43 -6.39
C LEU A 366 26.72 -15.05 -4.93
N ASP A 367 26.16 -13.92 -4.50
CA ASP A 367 26.15 -13.54 -3.10
C ASP A 367 25.01 -14.27 -2.41
N GLN A 368 25.36 -15.40 -1.78
CA GLN A 368 24.53 -16.11 -0.84
C GLN A 368 24.47 -15.31 0.46
N GLY A 369 23.24 -15.13 0.96
CA GLY A 369 22.91 -14.33 2.10
C GLY A 369 23.76 -14.62 3.35
N GLY A 370 24.25 -13.55 3.94
CA GLY A 370 24.80 -13.48 5.27
C GLY A 370 24.08 -12.40 6.06
N GLN A 371 23.23 -12.80 7.00
CA GLN A 371 22.68 -11.93 8.03
C GLN A 371 23.83 -11.45 8.94
N ALA A 372 24.07 -10.15 8.92
CA ALA A 372 24.77 -9.49 10.01
C ALA A 372 23.83 -8.40 10.56
N LEU A 373 23.30 -8.65 11.73
CA LEU A 373 22.64 -7.66 12.59
C LEU A 373 23.71 -6.70 13.07
N ASP A 374 23.60 -5.42 12.72
CA ASP A 374 24.35 -4.38 13.38
C ASP A 374 23.43 -3.38 14.05
N GLN A 375 23.69 -3.16 15.31
CA GLN A 375 23.02 -2.23 16.18
C GLN A 375 23.55 -0.81 15.92
N GLY A 376 22.64 0.13 15.74
CA GLY A 376 22.78 1.54 16.07
C GLY A 376 23.85 2.33 15.34
N GLY A 377 23.43 3.33 14.56
CA GLY A 377 24.26 4.37 14.01
C GLY A 377 24.34 4.33 12.49
N GLN A 378 24.20 5.50 11.87
CA GLN A 378 24.41 5.74 10.43
C GLN A 378 25.83 5.31 10.03
N ALA A 379 26.06 4.05 9.77
CA ALA A 379 27.32 3.58 9.23
C ALA A 379 27.25 3.69 7.70
N LEU A 380 27.88 4.70 7.13
CA LEU A 380 28.39 4.65 5.76
C LEU A 380 29.19 3.35 5.64
N ASN A 381 28.69 2.41 4.85
CA ASN A 381 29.41 1.17 4.54
C ASN A 381 30.71 1.54 3.77
N GLN A 382 31.75 1.84 4.51
CA GLN A 382 33.09 2.08 4.00
C GLN A 382 33.59 0.76 3.38
N GLY A 383 33.60 0.70 2.05
CA GLY A 383 34.05 -0.46 1.29
C GLY A 383 33.11 -0.92 0.16
N ARG A 384 31.92 -0.34 0.04
CA ARG A 384 31.03 -0.64 -1.10
C ARG A 384 31.27 0.32 -2.25
N GLN A 385 31.24 -0.23 -3.47
CA GLN A 385 31.37 0.49 -4.74
C GLN A 385 30.37 1.68 -4.79
N ALA A 386 30.84 2.87 -5.24
CA ALA A 386 30.00 4.03 -5.44
C ALA A 386 28.90 3.75 -6.47
N LYS A 387 27.72 4.36 -6.29
CA LYS A 387 26.54 4.12 -7.13
C LYS A 387 26.03 5.40 -7.78
N PRO A 388 25.35 5.28 -8.95
CA PRO A 388 24.66 6.40 -9.55
C PRO A 388 23.49 6.88 -8.68
N HIS A 389 23.09 8.14 -8.83
CA HIS A 389 21.79 8.59 -8.37
C HIS A 389 20.69 7.83 -9.14
N PHE A 390 19.62 7.46 -8.44
CA PHE A 390 18.56 6.62 -9.01
C PHE A 390 17.18 7.27 -8.80
N LEU A 391 16.57 7.72 -9.89
CA LEU A 391 15.25 8.33 -9.89
C LEU A 391 14.23 7.41 -10.55
N GLN A 392 13.08 7.27 -9.93
CA GLN A 392 11.98 6.42 -10.39
C GLN A 392 10.75 7.28 -10.62
N PHE A 393 10.16 7.17 -11.80
CA PHE A 393 8.96 7.92 -12.16
C PHE A 393 7.77 6.97 -12.26
N SER A 394 6.60 7.43 -11.81
CA SER A 394 5.34 6.68 -11.91
C SER A 394 4.18 7.60 -12.29
N ALA A 395 3.39 7.20 -13.28
CA ALA A 395 2.11 7.81 -13.60
C ALA A 395 0.93 7.12 -12.91
N THR A 396 1.18 6.02 -12.19
CA THR A 396 0.15 5.41 -11.36
C THR A 396 0.09 6.16 -10.04
N PRO A 397 -0.98 6.91 -9.77
CA PRO A 397 -1.13 7.56 -8.48
C PRO A 397 -1.17 6.52 -7.36
N ILE A 398 -0.48 6.79 -6.28
CA ILE A 398 -0.58 6.04 -5.03
C ILE A 398 -1.27 6.92 -3.99
N PRO A 399 -2.01 6.36 -3.03
CA PRO A 399 -2.58 7.13 -1.94
C PRO A 399 -1.51 7.97 -1.25
N ARG A 400 -1.85 9.19 -0.86
CA ARG A 400 -0.89 10.11 -0.19
C ARG A 400 -0.30 9.48 1.06
N THR A 401 -1.11 8.79 1.84
CA THR A 401 -0.67 8.05 3.03
C THR A 401 0.35 6.96 2.70
N GLN A 402 0.13 6.20 1.64
CA GLN A 402 1.10 5.21 1.18
C GLN A 402 2.41 5.88 0.73
N ALA A 403 2.35 6.99 0.01
CA ALA A 403 3.54 7.75 -0.36
C ALA A 403 4.33 8.23 0.87
N MET A 404 3.64 8.69 1.92
CA MET A 404 4.27 9.08 3.18
C MET A 404 4.97 7.91 3.87
N ILE A 405 4.37 6.72 3.86
CA ILE A 405 4.96 5.49 4.42
C ILE A 405 6.23 5.10 3.64
N GLU A 406 6.18 5.17 2.30
CA GLU A 406 7.32 4.86 1.45
C GLU A 406 8.52 5.77 1.73
N THR A 407 8.29 7.01 2.24
CA THR A 407 9.41 7.90 2.62
C THR A 407 10.29 7.36 3.75
N ALA A 408 9.87 6.34 4.46
CA ALA A 408 10.71 5.68 5.45
C ALA A 408 11.96 5.02 4.85
N HIS A 409 11.91 4.58 3.58
CA HIS A 409 13.06 3.90 2.95
C HIS A 409 13.52 4.49 1.61
N ILE A 410 12.70 5.33 0.95
CA ILE A 410 13.01 6.01 -0.31
C ILE A 410 12.44 7.43 -0.26
N ASP A 411 13.15 8.41 -0.83
CA ASP A 411 12.62 9.77 -0.91
C ASP A 411 11.48 9.84 -1.94
N VAL A 412 10.41 10.59 -1.65
CA VAL A 412 9.22 10.67 -2.50
C VAL A 412 8.86 12.13 -2.75
N SER A 413 8.68 12.50 -4.02
CA SER A 413 8.08 13.77 -4.45
C SER A 413 6.78 13.50 -5.19
N LEU A 414 5.76 14.31 -4.91
CA LEU A 414 4.43 14.20 -5.52
C LEU A 414 4.18 15.40 -6.42
N ILE A 415 3.69 15.14 -7.64
CA ILE A 415 3.22 16.16 -8.59
C ILE A 415 1.72 15.93 -8.77
N THR A 416 0.91 16.65 -7.99
CA THR A 416 -0.55 16.49 -7.93
C THR A 416 -1.27 17.40 -8.91
N SER A 417 -0.62 18.49 -9.31
CA SER A 417 -1.13 19.45 -10.30
C SER A 417 -0.81 19.03 -11.73
N THR A 418 -1.65 19.50 -12.66
CA THR A 418 -1.40 19.36 -14.10
C THR A 418 -1.20 20.76 -14.72
N PRO A 419 -0.29 20.93 -15.70
CA PRO A 419 0.00 22.22 -16.33
C PRO A 419 -1.23 22.87 -16.97
N PHE A 420 -2.22 22.06 -17.34
CA PHE A 420 -3.49 22.53 -17.92
C PHE A 420 -4.65 21.69 -17.41
N LYS A 421 -5.80 22.35 -17.26
CA LYS A 421 -7.03 21.69 -16.86
C LYS A 421 -7.55 20.84 -18.02
N LYS A 422 -7.67 19.54 -17.82
CA LYS A 422 -8.29 18.64 -18.79
C LYS A 422 -9.80 18.82 -18.74
N ASP A 423 -10.41 19.06 -19.89
CA ASP A 423 -11.86 19.06 -20.05
C ASP A 423 -12.31 17.64 -20.47
N ILE A 424 -12.63 16.80 -19.49
CA ILE A 424 -13.07 15.42 -19.74
C ILE A 424 -14.43 15.19 -19.12
N THR A 425 -15.41 14.89 -19.97
CA THR A 425 -16.74 14.43 -19.54
C THR A 425 -16.72 12.91 -19.38
N SER A 426 -16.99 12.42 -18.17
CA SER A 426 -17.09 10.98 -17.90
C SER A 426 -18.54 10.58 -17.65
N LYS A 427 -18.98 9.42 -18.16
CA LYS A 427 -20.36 8.92 -17.99
C LYS A 427 -20.35 7.39 -17.87
N VAL A 428 -21.13 6.86 -16.93
CA VAL A 428 -21.49 5.44 -16.92
C VAL A 428 -22.61 5.25 -17.93
N ILE A 429 -22.50 4.24 -18.78
CA ILE A 429 -23.47 3.92 -19.83
C ILE A 429 -23.84 2.45 -19.80
N HIS A 430 -25.06 2.15 -20.27
CA HIS A 430 -25.65 0.83 -20.33
C HIS A 430 -26.07 0.48 -21.77
N LYS A 431 -26.60 -0.73 -21.96
CA LYS A 431 -27.09 -1.20 -23.28
C LYS A 431 -28.13 -0.27 -23.88
N SER A 432 -28.96 0.40 -23.08
CA SER A 432 -29.93 1.39 -23.53
C SER A 432 -29.31 2.61 -24.20
N ASP A 433 -28.09 3.00 -23.76
CA ASP A 433 -27.39 4.20 -24.26
C ASP A 433 -26.60 3.93 -25.56
N PHE A 434 -26.60 2.68 -26.05
CA PHE A 434 -25.73 2.27 -27.17
C PHE A 434 -26.00 3.07 -28.46
N LYS A 435 -27.26 3.44 -28.73
CA LYS A 435 -27.61 4.24 -29.90
C LYS A 435 -26.99 5.64 -29.83
N ASP A 436 -27.08 6.28 -28.68
CA ASP A 436 -26.51 7.60 -28.46
C ASP A 436 -24.99 7.57 -28.51
N LEU A 437 -24.38 6.50 -27.98
CA LEU A 437 -22.94 6.27 -28.09
C LEU A 437 -22.48 6.13 -29.55
N LEU A 438 -23.22 5.41 -30.40
CA LEU A 438 -22.90 5.28 -31.82
C LEU A 438 -22.94 6.66 -32.55
N LEU A 439 -23.99 7.45 -32.30
CA LEU A 439 -24.08 8.80 -32.85
C LEU A 439 -22.91 9.69 -32.39
N HIS A 440 -22.51 9.57 -31.12
CA HIS A 440 -21.35 10.30 -30.63
C HIS A 440 -20.06 9.87 -31.34
N ILE A 441 -19.83 8.57 -31.54
CA ILE A 441 -18.64 8.06 -32.23
C ILE A 441 -18.62 8.57 -33.70
N GLU A 442 -19.75 8.54 -34.40
CA GLU A 442 -19.88 9.07 -35.77
C GLU A 442 -19.56 10.56 -35.84
N ASP A 443 -20.07 11.35 -34.90
CA ASP A 443 -19.82 12.80 -34.82
C ASP A 443 -18.33 13.10 -34.56
N GLU A 444 -17.70 12.37 -33.65
CA GLU A 444 -16.27 12.56 -33.35
C GLU A 444 -15.36 12.16 -34.54
N ILE A 445 -15.68 11.07 -35.24
CA ILE A 445 -14.96 10.67 -36.45
C ILE A 445 -15.18 11.68 -37.59
N ALA A 446 -16.38 12.20 -37.74
CA ALA A 446 -16.68 13.27 -38.72
C ALA A 446 -15.86 14.54 -38.46
N LYS A 447 -15.56 14.85 -37.22
CA LYS A 447 -14.65 15.93 -36.79
C LYS A 447 -13.15 15.59 -36.96
N LYS A 448 -12.83 14.42 -37.52
CA LYS A 448 -11.46 13.88 -37.66
C LYS A 448 -10.78 13.59 -36.32
N ASN A 449 -11.54 13.42 -35.27
CA ASN A 449 -11.07 12.94 -33.99
C ASN A 449 -10.93 11.42 -34.00
N GLN A 450 -10.16 10.90 -33.03
CA GLN A 450 -9.94 9.46 -32.85
C GLN A 450 -10.76 8.94 -31.68
N VAL A 451 -11.21 7.69 -31.80
CA VAL A 451 -11.96 6.98 -30.77
C VAL A 451 -11.25 5.69 -30.39
N LEU A 452 -11.16 5.41 -29.08
CA LEU A 452 -10.60 4.19 -28.52
C LEU A 452 -11.71 3.36 -27.86
N LEU A 453 -11.84 2.09 -28.29
CA LEU A 453 -12.68 1.10 -27.66
C LEU A 453 -11.81 0.09 -26.90
N VAL A 454 -12.00 -0.01 -25.59
CA VAL A 454 -11.24 -0.94 -24.73
C VAL A 454 -12.16 -2.10 -24.35
N TYR A 455 -11.80 -3.30 -24.79
CA TYR A 455 -12.50 -4.52 -24.46
C TYR A 455 -11.75 -5.34 -23.40
N PRO A 456 -12.47 -6.05 -22.51
CA PRO A 456 -11.83 -6.82 -21.43
C PRO A 456 -11.14 -8.11 -21.92
N LEU A 457 -11.53 -8.62 -23.10
CA LEU A 457 -11.11 -9.91 -23.65
C LEU A 457 -10.70 -9.81 -25.12
N VAL A 458 -9.77 -10.69 -25.52
CA VAL A 458 -9.40 -10.93 -26.92
C VAL A 458 -10.36 -11.93 -27.56
N GLU A 459 -10.49 -13.11 -26.95
CA GLU A 459 -11.31 -14.23 -27.39
C GLU A 459 -12.55 -14.38 -26.50
N GLN A 460 -13.58 -15.05 -27.03
CA GLN A 460 -14.80 -15.33 -26.28
C GLN A 460 -14.52 -16.16 -25.03
N SER A 461 -15.23 -15.88 -23.95
CA SER A 461 -15.16 -16.62 -22.70
C SER A 461 -16.57 -16.98 -22.22
N GLU A 462 -16.78 -18.25 -21.90
CA GLU A 462 -18.05 -18.76 -21.34
C GLU A 462 -18.39 -18.13 -19.97
N PHE A 463 -17.41 -17.55 -19.30
CA PHE A 463 -17.56 -16.92 -17.97
C PHE A 463 -17.84 -15.43 -18.01
N LEU A 464 -17.90 -14.80 -19.20
CA LEU A 464 -18.02 -13.36 -19.34
C LEU A 464 -19.14 -12.97 -20.30
N GLU A 465 -20.08 -12.15 -19.80
CA GLU A 465 -21.23 -11.63 -20.54
C GLU A 465 -20.86 -10.45 -21.49
N TYR A 466 -19.57 -10.15 -21.70
CA TYR A 466 -19.11 -9.09 -22.58
C TYR A 466 -18.54 -9.67 -23.87
N GLN A 467 -18.80 -8.97 -24.98
CA GLN A 467 -18.18 -9.31 -26.26
C GLN A 467 -16.65 -9.24 -26.18
N SER A 468 -16.01 -10.15 -26.86
CA SER A 468 -14.56 -10.10 -27.10
C SER A 468 -14.23 -9.14 -28.24
N ILE A 469 -12.93 -8.86 -28.42
CA ILE A 469 -12.45 -8.09 -29.58
C ILE A 469 -12.85 -8.76 -30.89
N ASP A 470 -12.70 -10.08 -30.99
CA ASP A 470 -12.99 -10.85 -32.22
C ASP A 470 -14.48 -10.80 -32.60
N GLU A 471 -15.37 -10.85 -31.60
CA GLU A 471 -16.82 -10.74 -31.84
C GLU A 471 -17.22 -9.30 -32.24
N ALA A 472 -16.63 -8.30 -31.60
CA ALA A 472 -16.98 -6.91 -31.83
C ALA A 472 -16.39 -6.34 -33.14
N ARG A 473 -15.23 -6.86 -33.57
CA ARG A 473 -14.46 -6.36 -34.72
C ARG A 473 -15.31 -6.24 -35.99
N GLY A 474 -16.04 -7.30 -36.36
CA GLY A 474 -16.85 -7.33 -37.59
C GLY A 474 -17.97 -6.30 -37.62
N PHE A 475 -18.52 -5.91 -36.47
CA PHE A 475 -19.51 -4.83 -36.38
C PHE A 475 -18.90 -3.47 -36.68
N TRP A 476 -17.74 -3.17 -36.11
CA TRP A 476 -17.08 -1.88 -36.24
C TRP A 476 -16.44 -1.68 -37.62
N GLU A 477 -15.82 -2.71 -38.21
CA GLU A 477 -15.22 -2.67 -39.56
C GLU A 477 -16.27 -2.50 -40.68
N LYS A 478 -17.50 -2.98 -40.48
CA LYS A 478 -18.61 -2.73 -41.43
C LYS A 478 -19.12 -1.28 -41.41
N ARG A 479 -18.90 -0.57 -40.29
CA ARG A 479 -19.47 0.77 -40.08
C ARG A 479 -18.44 1.88 -40.28
N PHE A 480 -17.18 1.64 -40.05
CA PHE A 480 -16.09 2.61 -40.14
C PHE A 480 -14.96 2.09 -41.01
N ASN A 481 -14.30 2.98 -41.76
CA ASN A 481 -13.28 2.58 -42.74
C ASN A 481 -11.89 2.33 -42.12
N ASN A 482 -11.43 3.23 -41.22
CA ASN A 482 -10.07 3.21 -40.67
C ASN A 482 -10.04 2.60 -39.27
N VAL A 483 -10.47 1.35 -39.17
CA VAL A 483 -10.52 0.59 -37.91
C VAL A 483 -9.22 -0.19 -37.73
N TYR A 484 -8.58 0.00 -36.59
CA TYR A 484 -7.37 -0.70 -36.17
C TYR A 484 -7.67 -1.58 -34.97
N VAL A 485 -7.03 -2.74 -34.91
CA VAL A 485 -7.25 -3.70 -33.82
C VAL A 485 -5.90 -4.16 -33.29
N THR A 486 -5.73 -4.17 -31.96
CA THR A 486 -4.53 -4.70 -31.33
C THR A 486 -4.78 -5.19 -29.90
N HIS A 487 -3.94 -6.07 -29.40
CA HIS A 487 -4.02 -6.62 -28.05
C HIS A 487 -2.63 -6.92 -27.45
N GLY A 488 -2.57 -7.31 -26.18
CA GLY A 488 -1.32 -7.48 -25.45
C GLY A 488 -0.35 -8.54 -26.00
N LYS A 489 -0.88 -9.58 -26.66
CA LYS A 489 -0.08 -10.67 -27.26
C LYS A 489 0.34 -10.38 -28.72
N ASP A 490 -0.17 -9.31 -29.31
CA ASP A 490 0.15 -8.94 -30.67
C ASP A 490 1.62 -8.50 -30.80
N LYS A 491 2.37 -9.11 -31.69
CA LYS A 491 3.76 -8.80 -31.95
C LYS A 491 3.93 -7.48 -32.71
N GLU A 492 2.96 -7.12 -33.53
CA GLU A 492 2.95 -5.92 -34.36
C GLU A 492 2.23 -4.74 -33.70
N LYS A 493 1.83 -4.88 -32.42
CA LYS A 493 1.07 -3.86 -31.68
C LYS A 493 1.66 -2.45 -31.78
N GLU A 494 2.99 -2.33 -31.74
CA GLU A 494 3.65 -1.01 -31.80
C GLU A 494 3.48 -0.38 -33.18
N GLU A 495 3.53 -1.19 -34.26
CA GLU A 495 3.33 -0.73 -35.63
C GLU A 495 1.87 -0.35 -35.86
N VAL A 496 0.93 -1.19 -35.41
CA VAL A 496 -0.53 -0.88 -35.47
C VAL A 496 -0.85 0.44 -34.78
N LEU A 497 -0.24 0.67 -33.62
CA LEU A 497 -0.49 1.88 -32.83
C LEU A 497 0.13 3.13 -33.48
N GLN A 498 1.29 3.01 -34.12
CA GLN A 498 1.91 4.09 -34.89
C GLN A 498 1.09 4.43 -36.13
N GLU A 499 0.60 3.43 -36.87
CA GLU A 499 -0.27 3.64 -38.03
C GLU A 499 -1.61 4.25 -37.60
N PHE A 500 -2.24 3.75 -36.51
CA PHE A 500 -3.45 4.35 -35.97
C PHE A 500 -3.25 5.81 -35.61
N SER A 501 -2.15 6.16 -34.96
CA SER A 501 -1.87 7.56 -34.59
C SER A 501 -1.91 8.51 -35.78
N LYS A 502 -1.46 8.04 -36.95
CA LYS A 502 -1.42 8.85 -38.18
C LYS A 502 -2.75 8.84 -38.94
N ASN A 503 -3.27 7.65 -39.20
CA ASN A 503 -4.31 7.43 -40.20
C ASN A 503 -5.62 6.85 -39.64
N GLY A 504 -5.65 6.38 -38.38
CA GLY A 504 -6.81 5.70 -37.82
C GLY A 504 -7.89 6.64 -37.34
N ASP A 505 -9.14 6.15 -37.37
CA ASP A 505 -10.30 6.79 -36.80
C ASP A 505 -10.79 6.06 -35.54
N LEU A 506 -10.82 4.73 -35.59
CA LEU A 506 -11.26 3.86 -34.50
C LEU A 506 -10.18 2.83 -34.14
N LEU A 507 -9.82 2.75 -32.85
CA LEU A 507 -8.94 1.71 -32.35
C LEU A 507 -9.71 0.79 -31.39
N ILE A 508 -9.66 -0.49 -31.66
CA ILE A 508 -10.18 -1.56 -30.78
C ILE A 508 -8.97 -2.22 -30.10
N ALA A 509 -8.95 -2.20 -28.79
CA ALA A 509 -7.82 -2.74 -28.06
C ALA A 509 -8.22 -3.34 -26.70
N THR A 510 -7.32 -4.12 -26.10
CA THR A 510 -7.38 -4.43 -24.67
C THR A 510 -6.72 -3.30 -23.86
N THR A 511 -6.61 -3.48 -22.55
CA THR A 511 -5.95 -2.54 -21.62
C THR A 511 -4.46 -2.25 -21.95
N VAL A 512 -3.89 -2.94 -22.96
CA VAL A 512 -2.50 -2.71 -23.41
C VAL A 512 -2.23 -1.26 -23.82
N VAL A 513 -3.26 -0.52 -24.23
CA VAL A 513 -3.19 0.91 -24.63
C VAL A 513 -3.07 1.85 -23.41
N GLU A 514 -3.13 1.31 -22.20
CA GLU A 514 -3.00 2.06 -20.96
C GLU A 514 -1.67 2.84 -20.87
N VAL A 515 -0.60 2.41 -21.55
CA VAL A 515 0.77 2.97 -21.39
C VAL A 515 1.39 3.37 -22.73
N GLY A 516 2.03 4.54 -22.73
CA GLY A 516 3.11 4.91 -23.66
C GLY A 516 2.71 5.54 -24.97
N ILE A 517 1.43 5.77 -25.30
CA ILE A 517 1.05 6.33 -26.59
C ILE A 517 0.49 7.74 -26.42
N SER A 518 1.06 8.68 -27.16
CA SER A 518 0.45 9.99 -27.37
C SER A 518 -0.43 9.95 -28.61
N LEU A 519 -1.74 10.11 -28.40
CA LEU A 519 -2.74 10.18 -29.45
C LEU A 519 -3.37 11.58 -29.44
N PRO A 520 -2.77 12.54 -30.14
CA PRO A 520 -3.19 13.94 -30.03
C PRO A 520 -4.63 14.20 -30.50
N ARG A 521 -5.16 13.37 -31.39
CA ARG A 521 -6.53 13.44 -31.91
C ARG A 521 -7.54 12.60 -31.11
N LEU A 522 -7.11 11.90 -30.07
CA LEU A 522 -8.00 11.04 -29.27
C LEU A 522 -8.95 11.89 -28.43
N SER A 523 -10.21 11.92 -28.81
CA SER A 523 -11.27 12.64 -28.07
C SER A 523 -12.10 11.73 -27.19
N SER A 524 -12.26 10.46 -27.55
CA SER A 524 -13.19 9.57 -26.85
C SER A 524 -12.57 8.23 -26.50
N VAL A 525 -12.79 7.78 -25.27
CA VAL A 525 -12.48 6.42 -24.82
C VAL A 525 -13.74 5.75 -24.28
N ILE A 526 -14.03 4.56 -24.78
CA ILE A 526 -15.12 3.70 -24.34
C ILE A 526 -14.54 2.45 -23.71
N ILE A 527 -14.86 2.19 -22.44
CA ILE A 527 -14.32 1.08 -21.68
C ILE A 527 -15.44 0.08 -21.42
N VAL A 528 -15.39 -1.07 -22.09
CA VAL A 528 -16.38 -2.15 -21.97
C VAL A 528 -16.05 -3.00 -20.74
N GLY A 529 -17.07 -3.30 -19.91
CA GLY A 529 -16.89 -4.06 -18.66
C GLY A 529 -16.08 -3.27 -17.63
N ALA A 530 -16.31 -1.95 -17.52
CA ALA A 530 -15.54 -1.04 -16.68
C ALA A 530 -15.50 -1.44 -15.20
N GLU A 531 -16.55 -2.10 -14.69
CA GLU A 531 -16.62 -2.60 -13.31
C GLU A 531 -15.58 -3.68 -12.99
N ARG A 532 -14.96 -4.27 -14.01
CA ARG A 532 -13.94 -5.31 -13.86
C ARG A 532 -12.52 -4.77 -13.73
N LEU A 533 -12.31 -3.52 -14.11
CA LEU A 533 -11.00 -2.86 -14.07
C LEU A 533 -10.78 -2.13 -12.74
N GLY A 534 -9.54 -2.10 -12.27
CA GLY A 534 -9.15 -1.26 -11.15
C GLY A 534 -9.34 0.23 -11.46
N LEU A 535 -9.67 1.05 -10.46
CA LEU A 535 -9.89 2.49 -10.67
C LEU A 535 -8.66 3.19 -11.22
N SER A 536 -7.46 2.74 -10.84
CA SER A 536 -6.20 3.27 -11.38
C SER A 536 -6.08 3.02 -12.89
N THR A 537 -6.45 1.83 -13.38
CA THR A 537 -6.48 1.50 -14.82
C THR A 537 -7.51 2.37 -15.56
N LEU A 538 -8.71 2.50 -15.01
CA LEU A 538 -9.74 3.38 -15.58
C LEU A 538 -9.23 4.83 -15.68
N HIS A 539 -8.52 5.30 -14.65
CA HIS A 539 -7.94 6.65 -14.65
C HIS A 539 -6.84 6.83 -15.71
N GLN A 540 -5.96 5.85 -15.87
CA GLN A 540 -4.92 5.88 -16.89
C GLN A 540 -5.52 5.90 -18.31
N LEU A 541 -6.57 5.09 -18.55
CA LEU A 541 -7.31 5.10 -19.82
C LEU A 541 -8.04 6.42 -20.05
N ARG A 542 -8.75 6.95 -19.03
CA ARG A 542 -9.38 8.28 -19.09
C ARG A 542 -8.36 9.37 -19.39
N GLY A 543 -7.19 9.27 -18.84
CA GLY A 543 -6.11 10.23 -19.04
C GLY A 543 -5.52 10.25 -20.46
N ARG A 544 -5.93 9.31 -21.33
CA ARG A 544 -5.49 9.28 -22.74
C ARG A 544 -6.17 10.33 -23.60
N VAL A 545 -7.39 10.74 -23.27
CA VAL A 545 -8.11 11.80 -23.98
C VAL A 545 -7.72 13.19 -23.48
N SER A 546 -8.04 14.23 -24.25
CA SER A 546 -7.82 15.65 -23.88
C SER A 546 -6.34 16.03 -23.66
N ARG A 547 -5.41 15.50 -24.46
CA ARG A 547 -3.98 15.84 -24.33
C ARG A 547 -3.57 17.15 -25.00
N THR A 548 -4.31 17.58 -26.01
CA THR A 548 -3.99 18.77 -26.83
C THR A 548 -5.02 19.90 -26.65
N GLY A 549 -5.76 19.90 -25.53
CA GLY A 549 -6.82 20.86 -25.29
C GLY A 549 -8.17 20.51 -25.97
N LEU A 550 -8.25 19.38 -26.67
CA LEU A 550 -9.52 18.83 -27.17
C LEU A 550 -10.42 18.46 -26.00
N LYS A 551 -11.71 18.70 -26.12
CA LYS A 551 -12.69 18.15 -25.19
C LYS A 551 -12.65 16.64 -25.24
N GLY A 552 -12.51 16.00 -24.06
CA GLY A 552 -12.40 14.57 -23.94
C GLY A 552 -13.68 13.92 -23.42
N TYR A 553 -13.91 12.66 -23.81
CA TYR A 553 -15.06 11.87 -23.35
C TYR A 553 -14.60 10.50 -22.88
N CYS A 554 -15.10 10.07 -21.73
CA CYS A 554 -14.82 8.75 -21.16
C CYS A 554 -16.13 8.06 -20.82
N PHE A 555 -16.47 7.03 -21.58
CA PHE A 555 -17.68 6.23 -21.38
C PHE A 555 -17.32 4.91 -20.71
N LEU A 556 -17.97 4.62 -19.59
CA LEU A 556 -17.82 3.40 -18.81
C LEU A 556 -19.02 2.49 -19.07
N TYR A 557 -18.88 1.56 -20.00
CA TYR A 557 -19.96 0.64 -20.32
C TYR A 557 -19.99 -0.52 -19.33
N THR A 558 -21.15 -0.77 -18.73
CA THR A 558 -21.38 -1.85 -17.76
C THR A 558 -22.74 -2.50 -17.95
N ASN A 559 -22.80 -3.82 -17.70
CA ASN A 559 -24.05 -4.59 -17.63
C ASN A 559 -24.70 -4.54 -16.23
N GLN A 560 -24.01 -4.01 -15.23
CA GLN A 560 -24.57 -3.84 -13.88
C GLN A 560 -25.60 -2.71 -13.89
N SER A 561 -26.72 -2.90 -13.18
CA SER A 561 -27.77 -1.89 -13.08
C SER A 561 -27.34 -0.64 -12.31
N SER A 562 -26.39 -0.77 -11.38
CA SER A 562 -25.78 0.32 -10.62
C SER A 562 -24.40 -0.07 -10.11
N SER A 563 -23.51 0.89 -9.98
CA SER A 563 -22.17 0.68 -9.42
C SER A 563 -21.68 1.93 -8.72
N GLU A 564 -21.83 1.99 -7.39
CA GLU A 564 -21.33 3.11 -6.58
C GLU A 564 -19.86 3.44 -6.88
N ARG A 565 -19.04 2.40 -7.14
CA ARG A 565 -17.63 2.56 -7.46
C ARG A 565 -17.41 3.33 -8.77
N LEU A 566 -18.17 3.02 -9.82
CA LEU A 566 -18.09 3.72 -11.11
C LEU A 566 -18.69 5.13 -11.03
N ASP A 567 -19.78 5.30 -10.29
CA ASP A 567 -20.41 6.59 -10.09
C ASP A 567 -19.49 7.56 -9.36
N ARG A 568 -18.81 7.10 -8.30
CA ARG A 568 -17.79 7.91 -7.60
C ARG A 568 -16.58 8.19 -8.47
N PHE A 569 -16.14 7.24 -9.31
CA PHE A 569 -15.05 7.45 -10.25
C PHE A 569 -15.37 8.57 -11.24
N VAL A 570 -16.59 8.61 -11.80
CA VAL A 570 -17.02 9.65 -12.73
C VAL A 570 -16.95 11.04 -12.10
N GLN A 571 -17.30 11.17 -10.83
CA GLN A 571 -17.27 12.42 -10.05
C GLN A 571 -15.85 12.84 -9.66
N THR A 572 -14.89 11.91 -9.63
CA THR A 572 -13.53 12.16 -9.16
C THR A 572 -12.58 12.36 -10.33
N THR A 573 -11.86 13.48 -10.38
CA THR A 573 -10.94 13.83 -11.47
C THR A 573 -9.47 13.63 -11.12
N SER A 574 -9.09 13.86 -9.86
CA SER A 574 -7.71 13.74 -9.36
C SER A 574 -7.29 12.26 -9.27
N GLY A 575 -6.11 11.92 -9.81
CA GLY A 575 -5.57 10.57 -9.74
C GLY A 575 -5.28 10.13 -8.31
N PHE A 576 -4.83 11.03 -7.43
CA PHE A 576 -4.58 10.72 -6.02
C PHE A 576 -5.87 10.41 -5.24
N ASP A 577 -6.96 11.15 -5.53
CA ASP A 577 -8.26 10.89 -4.91
C ASP A 577 -8.85 9.57 -5.41
N ILE A 578 -8.62 9.23 -6.69
CA ILE A 578 -8.99 7.93 -7.27
C ILE A 578 -8.20 6.80 -6.61
N ALA A 579 -6.92 6.99 -6.32
CA ALA A 579 -6.13 6.00 -5.60
C ALA A 579 -6.65 5.77 -4.18
N ASN A 580 -7.05 6.84 -3.49
CA ASN A 580 -7.70 6.74 -2.17
C ASN A 580 -9.06 6.02 -2.28
N LEU A 581 -9.83 6.34 -3.31
CA LEU A 581 -11.12 5.69 -3.58
C LEU A 581 -10.94 4.18 -3.85
N ASP A 582 -9.96 3.79 -4.66
CA ASP A 582 -9.64 2.38 -4.95
C ASP A 582 -9.27 1.61 -3.67
N LEU A 583 -8.50 2.24 -2.77
CA LEU A 583 -8.15 1.66 -1.47
C LEU A 583 -9.39 1.39 -0.61
N LYS A 584 -10.34 2.34 -0.55
CA LYS A 584 -11.61 2.19 0.19
C LYS A 584 -12.46 1.04 -0.34
N PHE A 585 -12.62 0.93 -1.67
CA PHE A 585 -13.43 -0.13 -2.26
C PHE A 585 -12.80 -1.52 -2.16
N ARG A 586 -11.49 -1.64 -2.20
CA ARG A 586 -10.80 -2.92 -1.98
C ARG A 586 -11.07 -3.45 -0.57
N LYS A 587 -10.93 -2.61 0.46
CA LYS A 587 -11.24 -3.00 1.85
C LYS A 587 -12.70 -3.44 2.03
N SER A 588 -13.64 -2.67 1.49
CA SER A 588 -15.07 -3.02 1.57
C SER A 588 -15.37 -4.35 0.88
N GLY A 589 -14.72 -4.65 -0.24
CA GLY A 589 -14.87 -5.91 -0.96
C GLY A 589 -14.31 -7.12 -0.19
N ASP A 590 -13.20 -6.96 0.52
CA ASP A 590 -12.59 -8.01 1.34
C ASP A 590 -13.44 -8.32 2.58
N LEU A 591 -14.03 -7.31 3.21
CA LEU A 591 -14.94 -7.49 4.35
C LEU A 591 -16.21 -8.27 3.97
N LEU A 592 -16.76 -8.04 2.75
CA LEU A 592 -17.95 -8.72 2.28
C LEU A 592 -17.70 -10.18 1.86
N LYS A 593 -16.50 -10.52 1.40
CA LYS A 593 -16.14 -11.85 0.92
C LYS A 593 -15.53 -12.77 1.97
N GLY A 594 -15.25 -12.26 3.17
CA GLY A 594 -14.67 -13.04 4.27
C GLY A 594 -13.27 -13.61 4.02
N HIS A 595 -12.61 -13.20 2.95
CA HIS A 595 -11.27 -13.62 2.59
C HIS A 595 -10.33 -12.41 2.50
N ASN A 596 -9.29 -12.40 3.34
CA ASN A 596 -8.15 -11.49 3.21
C ASN A 596 -7.28 -11.88 1.99
N GLN A 597 -7.78 -11.75 0.77
CA GLN A 597 -7.04 -12.08 -0.45
C GLN A 597 -6.18 -10.94 -0.99
N SER A 598 -6.46 -9.71 -0.64
CA SER A 598 -5.63 -8.56 -0.97
C SER A 598 -4.98 -8.04 0.31
N GLY A 599 -3.87 -8.65 0.70
CA GLY A 599 -2.88 -8.22 1.67
C GLY A 599 -3.08 -6.87 2.37
N SER A 600 -4.13 -6.68 3.16
CA SER A 600 -4.14 -5.60 4.14
C SER A 600 -3.05 -5.96 5.15
N GLN A 601 -1.88 -5.33 5.00
CA GLN A 601 -0.72 -5.53 5.86
C GLN A 601 -1.01 -5.11 7.31
N PHE A 602 -2.13 -4.43 7.56
CA PHE A 602 -2.47 -3.78 8.80
C PHE A 602 -3.80 -4.30 9.37
N LYS A 603 -3.80 -4.51 10.68
CA LYS A 603 -4.97 -4.94 11.44
C LYS A 603 -5.80 -3.76 11.97
N TRP A 604 -5.12 -2.70 12.41
CA TRP A 604 -5.72 -1.58 13.11
C TRP A 604 -5.82 -0.33 12.23
N ILE A 605 -4.73 0.06 11.55
CA ILE A 605 -4.68 1.29 10.78
C ILE A 605 -5.42 1.18 9.44
N ASP A 606 -6.15 2.24 9.09
CA ASP A 606 -6.76 2.46 7.79
C ASP A 606 -6.06 3.57 7.02
N LEU A 607 -5.26 3.19 6.01
CA LEU A 607 -4.51 4.16 5.22
C LEU A 607 -5.39 5.14 4.42
N ALA A 608 -6.67 4.83 4.24
CA ALA A 608 -7.60 5.72 3.54
C ALA A 608 -8.21 6.79 4.47
N GLU A 609 -8.17 6.57 5.80
CA GLU A 609 -8.84 7.42 6.80
C GLU A 609 -7.87 8.01 7.84
N ASP A 610 -6.77 7.31 8.13
CA ASP A 610 -5.86 7.64 9.24
C ASP A 610 -4.65 8.50 8.82
N GLU A 611 -4.83 9.47 7.91
CA GLU A 611 -3.74 10.31 7.38
C GLU A 611 -2.98 11.05 8.50
N GLU A 612 -3.68 11.53 9.52
CA GLU A 612 -3.05 12.27 10.64
C GLU A 612 -2.14 11.37 11.47
N ILE A 613 -2.52 10.09 11.66
CA ILE A 613 -1.66 9.12 12.35
C ILE A 613 -0.40 8.85 11.52
N VAL A 614 -0.54 8.74 10.19
CA VAL A 614 0.61 8.56 9.28
C VAL A 614 1.58 9.75 9.36
N LYS A 615 1.06 10.98 9.36
CA LYS A 615 1.88 12.20 9.54
C LYS A 615 2.62 12.20 10.88
N SER A 616 1.92 11.83 11.95
CA SER A 616 2.47 11.79 13.30
C SER A 616 3.60 10.77 13.43
N VAL A 617 3.39 9.54 12.96
CA VAL A 617 4.42 8.49 12.98
C VAL A 617 5.64 8.89 12.13
N LYS A 618 5.40 9.46 10.94
CA LYS A 618 6.48 9.94 10.08
C LYS A 618 7.32 11.00 10.76
N TYR A 619 6.68 11.97 11.41
CA TYR A 619 7.37 13.04 12.15
C TYR A 619 8.29 12.48 13.23
N ASP A 620 7.79 11.53 14.02
CA ASP A 620 8.55 10.94 15.14
C ASP A 620 9.70 10.01 14.69
N LEU A 621 9.62 9.44 13.51
CA LEU A 621 10.69 8.59 12.98
C LEU A 621 11.81 9.38 12.25
N LEU A 622 11.52 10.61 11.82
CA LEU A 622 12.47 11.44 11.07
C LEU A 622 13.19 12.48 11.95
N ASN A 623 12.64 12.78 13.13
CA ASN A 623 13.21 13.67 14.15
C ASN A 623 13.68 12.90 15.38
#